data_be976ddc041eda2444292f16857b6d4a
#
_entry.id   be976ddc041eda2444292f16857b6d4a
#
_cell.length_a   1.000
_cell.length_b   1.000
_cell.length_c   1.000
_cell.angle_alpha   90.00
_cell.angle_beta   90.00
_cell.angle_gamma   90.00
#
_symmetry.space_group_name_H-M   'P 1'
#
loop_
_entity.id
_entity.type
_entity.pdbx_description
1 polymer ?
#
loop_
_entity_poly.entity_id
_entity_poly.type
_entity_poly.pdbx_seq_one_letter_code
_entity_poly.pdbx_strand_id
1 'polypeptide(L)'
;MTVFENIAFGLRVRKQGEKEIKERVFDLLNLIQLQGLEKRYPNQLSGGQRQRVAVARALAPRPEVLLLDEPLGALDAKVREELREWILKLHEESQVTTLFVTHDQNEALEVAGRILIMNQGKIEQDGTPLQIFDRPATHFIAQFVGETNSIDTEVSEKGLAVWGPFRFMVTPFFKVGQKIRIYFRPNDVYMTEQFETLQVKAKIVSIRFKGTMMEYKLNVGEEKQIMAQVPKGVALASGFKEDGQVYAAITAFHVFPLD
;
A
#
# COMPACT_ATOMS: atom_id res chain seq x y z
N MET A 1 -26.93 -20.69 13.84
CA MET A 1 -27.58 -20.09 12.66
C MET A 1 -26.85 -20.58 11.42
N THR A 2 -27.58 -21.00 10.40
CA THR A 2 -27.03 -21.35 9.09
C THR A 2 -26.55 -20.10 8.34
N VAL A 3 -25.90 -20.26 7.17
CA VAL A 3 -25.54 -19.15 6.27
C VAL A 3 -26.78 -18.34 5.89
N PHE A 4 -27.86 -19.02 5.47
CA PHE A 4 -29.14 -18.37 5.15
C PHE A 4 -29.63 -17.50 6.31
N GLU A 5 -29.70 -18.07 7.51
CA GLU A 5 -30.18 -17.36 8.70
C GLU A 5 -29.34 -16.18 9.10
N ASN A 6 -27.99 -16.27 8.92
CA ASN A 6 -27.06 -15.16 9.15
C ASN A 6 -27.38 -13.99 8.23
N ILE A 7 -27.54 -14.24 6.92
CA ILE A 7 -27.85 -13.19 5.95
C ILE A 7 -29.27 -12.63 6.16
N ALA A 8 -30.25 -13.51 6.44
CA ALA A 8 -31.63 -13.13 6.67
C ALA A 8 -31.86 -12.34 7.95
N PHE A 9 -30.95 -12.42 8.92
CA PHE A 9 -31.15 -11.89 10.28
C PHE A 9 -31.60 -10.42 10.28
N GLY A 10 -30.85 -9.53 9.61
CA GLY A 10 -31.16 -8.10 9.56
C GLY A 10 -32.51 -7.78 8.87
N LEU A 11 -32.89 -8.60 7.88
CA LEU A 11 -34.16 -8.46 7.17
C LEU A 11 -35.33 -8.85 8.04
N ARG A 12 -35.18 -9.94 8.83
CA ARG A 12 -36.21 -10.36 9.81
C ARG A 12 -36.41 -9.35 10.93
N VAL A 13 -35.32 -8.76 11.43
CA VAL A 13 -35.41 -7.69 12.44
C VAL A 13 -36.21 -6.50 11.90
N ARG A 14 -36.10 -6.21 10.60
CA ARG A 14 -36.88 -5.18 9.89
C ARG A 14 -38.28 -5.63 9.50
N LYS A 15 -38.71 -6.84 9.91
CA LYS A 15 -40.03 -7.41 9.66
C LYS A 15 -40.42 -7.50 8.18
N GLN A 16 -39.43 -7.73 7.28
CA GLN A 16 -39.72 -7.98 5.86
C GLN A 16 -40.42 -9.34 5.67
N GLY A 17 -41.14 -9.49 4.56
CA GLY A 17 -41.85 -10.72 4.23
C GLY A 17 -40.89 -11.89 3.90
N GLU A 18 -41.23 -13.11 4.30
CA GLU A 18 -40.32 -14.27 4.09
C GLU A 18 -40.03 -14.54 2.60
N LYS A 19 -40.95 -14.18 1.69
CA LYS A 19 -40.67 -14.28 0.24
C LYS A 19 -39.56 -13.33 -0.20
N GLU A 20 -39.65 -12.08 0.20
CA GLU A 20 -38.63 -11.05 -0.10
C GLU A 20 -37.29 -11.39 0.54
N ILE A 21 -37.30 -11.89 1.79
CA ILE A 21 -36.09 -12.34 2.49
C ILE A 21 -35.42 -13.46 1.69
N LYS A 22 -36.20 -14.45 1.24
CA LYS A 22 -35.65 -15.56 0.48
C LYS A 22 -35.00 -15.10 -0.84
N GLU A 23 -35.70 -14.28 -1.61
CA GLU A 23 -35.22 -13.72 -2.86
C GLU A 23 -33.89 -12.94 -2.61
N ARG A 24 -33.92 -12.02 -1.63
CA ARG A 24 -32.73 -11.21 -1.30
C ARG A 24 -31.53 -12.04 -0.83
N VAL A 25 -31.75 -13.07 -0.02
CA VAL A 25 -30.68 -13.96 0.46
C VAL A 25 -30.06 -14.73 -0.69
N PHE A 26 -30.86 -15.24 -1.64
CA PHE A 26 -30.31 -15.95 -2.80
C PHE A 26 -29.56 -15.02 -3.75
N ASP A 27 -30.05 -13.79 -3.96
CA ASP A 27 -29.29 -12.77 -4.72
C ASP A 27 -27.91 -12.51 -4.10
N LEU A 28 -27.88 -12.36 -2.77
CA LEU A 28 -26.62 -12.15 -2.05
C LEU A 28 -25.72 -13.39 -2.07
N LEU A 29 -26.27 -14.61 -1.96
CA LEU A 29 -25.48 -15.83 -2.11
C LEU A 29 -24.84 -15.95 -3.49
N ASN A 30 -25.53 -15.50 -4.55
CA ASN A 30 -24.97 -15.39 -5.89
C ASN A 30 -23.85 -14.35 -5.93
N LEU A 31 -24.08 -13.15 -5.40
CA LEU A 31 -23.13 -12.05 -5.35
C LEU A 31 -21.84 -12.44 -4.62
N ILE A 32 -21.96 -13.15 -3.49
CA ILE A 32 -20.82 -13.61 -2.70
C ILE A 32 -20.22 -14.95 -3.18
N GLN A 33 -20.74 -15.54 -4.25
CA GLN A 33 -20.28 -16.81 -4.84
C GLN A 33 -20.33 -18.01 -3.87
N LEU A 34 -21.40 -18.10 -3.07
CA LEU A 34 -21.62 -19.18 -2.08
C LEU A 34 -22.92 -19.92 -2.30
N GLN A 35 -23.34 -20.07 -3.56
CA GLN A 35 -24.52 -20.86 -3.94
C GLN A 35 -24.39 -22.30 -3.43
N GLY A 36 -25.49 -22.87 -2.93
CA GLY A 36 -25.53 -24.24 -2.42
C GLY A 36 -24.99 -24.41 -1.00
N LEU A 37 -24.51 -23.31 -0.37
CA LEU A 37 -24.01 -23.33 1.01
C LEU A 37 -25.02 -22.74 2.03
N GLU A 38 -26.23 -22.41 1.62
CA GLU A 38 -27.24 -21.74 2.44
C GLU A 38 -27.60 -22.48 3.74
N LYS A 39 -27.51 -23.82 3.72
CA LYS A 39 -27.83 -24.69 4.87
C LYS A 39 -26.62 -24.98 5.77
N ARG A 40 -25.41 -24.60 5.36
CA ARG A 40 -24.19 -24.81 6.16
C ARG A 40 -24.12 -23.87 7.35
N TYR A 41 -23.41 -24.32 8.38
CA TYR A 41 -23.07 -23.50 9.54
C TYR A 41 -21.70 -22.83 9.36
N PRO A 42 -21.41 -21.70 10.02
CA PRO A 42 -20.14 -20.98 9.89
C PRO A 42 -18.88 -21.83 10.18
N ASN A 43 -18.97 -22.80 11.08
CA ASN A 43 -17.87 -23.72 11.39
C ASN A 43 -17.55 -24.71 10.27
N GLN A 44 -18.42 -24.82 9.25
CA GLN A 44 -18.25 -25.65 8.06
C GLN A 44 -17.69 -24.87 6.87
N LEU A 45 -17.34 -23.60 7.07
CA LEU A 45 -16.86 -22.69 6.05
C LEU A 45 -15.37 -22.37 6.24
N SER A 46 -14.67 -22.05 5.14
CA SER A 46 -13.32 -21.46 5.20
C SER A 46 -13.36 -20.06 5.82
N GLY A 47 -12.18 -19.51 6.20
CA GLY A 47 -12.06 -18.14 6.72
C GLY A 47 -12.65 -17.10 5.76
N GLY A 48 -12.24 -17.14 4.48
CA GLY A 48 -12.75 -16.25 3.44
C GLY A 48 -14.25 -16.41 3.18
N GLN A 49 -14.78 -17.65 3.20
CA GLN A 49 -16.22 -17.88 3.08
C GLN A 49 -17.00 -17.26 4.24
N ARG A 50 -16.51 -17.40 5.49
CA ARG A 50 -17.13 -16.74 6.65
C ARG A 50 -17.13 -15.22 6.49
N GLN A 51 -16.06 -14.64 6.00
CA GLN A 51 -15.95 -13.20 5.77
C GLN A 51 -16.97 -12.73 4.72
N ARG A 52 -17.08 -13.45 3.59
CA ARG A 52 -18.09 -13.14 2.56
C ARG A 52 -19.52 -13.21 3.11
N VAL A 53 -19.82 -14.19 3.96
CA VAL A 53 -21.13 -14.26 4.65
C VAL A 53 -21.36 -13.06 5.57
N ALA A 54 -20.33 -12.60 6.31
CA ALA A 54 -20.45 -11.42 7.16
C ALA A 54 -20.74 -10.15 6.34
N VAL A 55 -20.07 -9.97 5.20
CA VAL A 55 -20.34 -8.86 4.27
C VAL A 55 -21.76 -8.96 3.68
N ALA A 56 -22.19 -10.14 3.24
CA ALA A 56 -23.55 -10.33 2.73
C ALA A 56 -24.61 -10.01 3.78
N ARG A 57 -24.36 -10.39 5.04
CA ARG A 57 -25.23 -10.02 6.17
C ARG A 57 -25.35 -8.51 6.35
N ALA A 58 -24.23 -7.78 6.20
CA ALA A 58 -24.20 -6.32 6.28
C ALA A 58 -24.92 -5.66 5.09
N LEU A 59 -24.80 -6.25 3.88
CA LEU A 59 -25.44 -5.77 2.65
C LEU A 59 -26.94 -6.11 2.56
N ALA A 60 -27.43 -7.13 3.31
CA ALA A 60 -28.79 -7.60 3.20
C ALA A 60 -29.82 -6.47 3.36
N PRO A 61 -29.74 -5.59 4.36
CA PRO A 61 -30.69 -4.51 4.55
C PRO A 61 -30.53 -3.31 3.56
N ARG A 62 -29.72 -3.44 2.52
CA ARG A 62 -29.42 -2.39 1.54
C ARG A 62 -28.95 -1.09 2.19
N PRO A 63 -27.78 -1.09 2.86
CA PRO A 63 -27.24 0.09 3.50
C PRO A 63 -26.75 1.10 2.45
N GLU A 64 -26.75 2.38 2.80
CA GLU A 64 -26.10 3.43 2.01
C GLU A 64 -24.57 3.41 2.18
N VAL A 65 -24.11 2.99 3.36
CA VAL A 65 -22.67 2.90 3.70
C VAL A 65 -22.37 1.53 4.30
N LEU A 66 -21.34 0.88 3.80
CA LEU A 66 -20.80 -0.38 4.32
C LEU A 66 -19.49 -0.10 5.08
N LEU A 67 -19.44 -0.51 6.34
CA LEU A 67 -18.24 -0.39 7.18
C LEU A 67 -17.56 -1.75 7.29
N LEU A 68 -16.31 -1.83 6.86
CA LEU A 68 -15.47 -3.02 6.94
C LEU A 68 -14.24 -2.70 7.81
N ASP A 69 -14.21 -3.31 8.98
CA ASP A 69 -13.11 -3.17 9.93
C ASP A 69 -12.21 -4.40 9.83
N GLU A 70 -10.97 -4.20 9.38
CA GLU A 70 -9.96 -5.24 9.12
C GLU A 70 -10.49 -6.51 8.41
N PRO A 71 -11.22 -6.37 7.28
CA PRO A 71 -11.92 -7.52 6.69
C PRO A 71 -10.97 -8.58 6.09
N LEU A 72 -9.71 -8.27 5.89
CA LEU A 72 -8.68 -9.15 5.34
C LEU A 72 -7.71 -9.68 6.42
N GLY A 73 -7.88 -9.23 7.68
CA GLY A 73 -7.10 -9.71 8.81
C GLY A 73 -7.29 -11.21 9.08
N ALA A 74 -6.30 -11.86 9.69
CA ALA A 74 -6.32 -13.27 10.08
C ALA A 74 -6.60 -14.30 8.96
N LEU A 75 -6.35 -13.95 7.70
CA LEU A 75 -6.45 -14.82 6.53
C LEU A 75 -5.05 -15.15 5.98
N ASP A 76 -4.90 -16.35 5.41
CA ASP A 76 -3.71 -16.69 4.66
C ASP A 76 -3.58 -15.83 3.38
N ALA A 77 -2.36 -15.72 2.83
CA ALA A 77 -2.07 -14.80 1.72
C ALA A 77 -2.93 -15.05 0.47
N LYS A 78 -3.22 -16.32 0.14
CA LYS A 78 -4.03 -16.66 -1.03
C LYS A 78 -5.49 -16.29 -0.86
N VAL A 79 -6.07 -16.61 0.31
CA VAL A 79 -7.46 -16.26 0.62
C VAL A 79 -7.63 -14.75 0.74
N ARG A 80 -6.63 -14.04 1.24
CA ARG A 80 -6.61 -12.56 1.31
C ARG A 80 -6.66 -11.95 -0.10
N GLU A 81 -5.85 -12.45 -1.03
CA GLU A 81 -5.86 -12.02 -2.44
C GLU A 81 -7.22 -12.23 -3.09
N GLU A 82 -7.77 -13.47 -3.00
CA GLU A 82 -9.09 -13.80 -3.55
C GLU A 82 -10.21 -12.93 -2.95
N LEU A 83 -10.11 -12.60 -1.66
CA LEU A 83 -11.11 -11.75 -0.99
C LEU A 83 -10.97 -10.28 -1.37
N ARG A 84 -9.74 -9.79 -1.58
CA ARG A 84 -9.47 -8.44 -2.06
C ARG A 84 -10.06 -8.21 -3.45
N GLU A 85 -9.75 -9.08 -4.42
CA GLU A 85 -10.34 -9.03 -5.76
C GLU A 85 -11.88 -9.07 -5.71
N TRP A 86 -12.42 -9.92 -4.82
CA TRP A 86 -13.86 -10.01 -4.64
C TRP A 86 -14.47 -8.72 -4.05
N ILE A 87 -13.80 -8.04 -3.10
CA ILE A 87 -14.28 -6.76 -2.53
C ILE A 87 -14.30 -5.68 -3.62
N LEU A 88 -13.28 -5.59 -4.47
CA LEU A 88 -13.24 -4.66 -5.60
C LEU A 88 -14.44 -4.89 -6.53
N LYS A 89 -14.67 -6.13 -6.95
CA LYS A 89 -15.80 -6.50 -7.79
C LYS A 89 -17.15 -6.20 -7.12
N LEU A 90 -17.28 -6.49 -5.82
CA LEU A 90 -18.46 -6.18 -5.05
C LEU A 90 -18.76 -4.68 -5.04
N HIS A 91 -17.75 -3.84 -4.88
CA HIS A 91 -17.89 -2.38 -4.91
C HIS A 91 -18.40 -1.90 -6.28
N GLU A 92 -17.84 -2.43 -7.38
CA GLU A 92 -18.27 -2.12 -8.74
C GLU A 92 -19.74 -2.51 -9.00
N GLU A 93 -20.14 -3.70 -8.54
CA GLU A 93 -21.49 -4.24 -8.76
C GLU A 93 -22.56 -3.61 -7.84
N SER A 94 -22.20 -3.30 -6.57
CA SER A 94 -23.16 -2.84 -5.56
C SER A 94 -23.34 -1.33 -5.51
N GLN A 95 -22.33 -0.56 -5.97
CA GLN A 95 -22.30 0.92 -5.91
C GLN A 95 -22.49 1.49 -4.49
N VAL A 96 -22.28 0.66 -3.45
CA VAL A 96 -22.42 1.07 -2.04
C VAL A 96 -21.14 1.78 -1.60
N THR A 97 -21.29 2.95 -0.98
CA THR A 97 -20.13 3.62 -0.37
C THR A 97 -19.54 2.73 0.70
N THR A 98 -18.26 2.34 0.54
CA THR A 98 -17.59 1.43 1.46
C THR A 98 -16.48 2.16 2.20
N LEU A 99 -16.53 2.15 3.53
CA LEU A 99 -15.41 2.55 4.38
C LEU A 99 -14.66 1.29 4.83
N PHE A 100 -13.43 1.17 4.38
CA PHE A 100 -12.54 0.03 4.63
C PHE A 100 -11.43 0.46 5.58
N VAL A 101 -11.37 -0.14 6.76
CA VAL A 101 -10.33 0.12 7.76
C VAL A 101 -9.31 -1.02 7.72
N THR A 102 -8.03 -0.70 7.57
CA THR A 102 -6.93 -1.66 7.60
C THR A 102 -5.67 -1.02 8.17
N HIS A 103 -4.79 -1.83 8.73
CA HIS A 103 -3.42 -1.45 9.07
C HIS A 103 -2.40 -1.89 8.01
N ASP A 104 -2.83 -2.64 7.00
CA ASP A 104 -1.97 -3.05 5.87
C ASP A 104 -2.01 -1.98 4.77
N GLN A 105 -0.85 -1.37 4.52
CA GLN A 105 -0.69 -0.30 3.53
C GLN A 105 -0.97 -0.79 2.11
N ASN A 106 -0.57 -2.03 1.77
CA ASN A 106 -0.77 -2.58 0.44
C ASN A 106 -2.25 -2.77 0.16
N GLU A 107 -3.01 -3.27 1.16
CA GLU A 107 -4.46 -3.39 1.05
C GLU A 107 -5.12 -2.03 0.74
N ALA A 108 -4.71 -0.98 1.48
CA ALA A 108 -5.25 0.36 1.26
C ALA A 108 -4.89 0.90 -0.14
N LEU A 109 -3.62 0.76 -0.57
CA LEU A 109 -3.16 1.24 -1.87
C LEU A 109 -3.81 0.52 -3.06
N GLU A 110 -4.17 -0.76 -2.89
CA GLU A 110 -4.71 -1.59 -3.96
C GLU A 110 -6.24 -1.55 -4.06
N VAL A 111 -6.95 -1.37 -2.93
CA VAL A 111 -8.42 -1.46 -2.89
C VAL A 111 -9.10 -0.10 -2.92
N ALA A 112 -8.50 0.92 -2.30
CA ALA A 112 -9.20 2.18 -2.08
C ALA A 112 -9.09 3.15 -3.27
N GLY A 113 -10.21 3.77 -3.65
CA GLY A 113 -10.19 4.94 -4.54
C GLY A 113 -9.73 6.23 -3.82
N ARG A 114 -9.86 6.27 -2.49
CA ARG A 114 -9.46 7.37 -1.63
C ARG A 114 -8.97 6.83 -0.29
N ILE A 115 -7.83 7.33 0.19
CA ILE A 115 -7.19 6.89 1.43
C ILE A 115 -7.13 8.05 2.41
N LEU A 116 -7.50 7.77 3.66
CA LEU A 116 -7.29 8.67 4.80
C LEU A 116 -6.28 8.01 5.73
N ILE A 117 -5.12 8.64 5.92
CA ILE A 117 -4.13 8.15 6.89
C ILE A 117 -4.33 8.87 8.21
N MET A 118 -4.50 8.08 9.26
CA MET A 118 -4.68 8.58 10.61
C MET A 118 -3.46 8.27 11.49
N ASN A 119 -3.07 9.24 12.29
CA ASN A 119 -2.02 9.10 13.30
C ASN A 119 -2.43 9.84 14.56
N GLN A 120 -2.33 9.19 15.74
CA GLN A 120 -2.68 9.77 17.04
C GLN A 120 -4.06 10.46 17.06
N GLY A 121 -5.06 9.87 16.40
CA GLY A 121 -6.43 10.39 16.35
C GLY A 121 -6.65 11.59 15.41
N LYS A 122 -5.64 11.96 14.59
CA LYS A 122 -5.74 13.02 13.58
C LYS A 122 -5.57 12.45 12.18
N ILE A 123 -6.23 13.08 11.20
CA ILE A 123 -6.00 12.79 9.79
C ILE A 123 -4.70 13.51 9.38
N GLU A 124 -3.71 12.74 8.99
CA GLU A 124 -2.40 13.24 8.51
C GLU A 124 -2.46 13.62 7.04
N GLN A 125 -3.13 12.78 6.24
CA GLN A 125 -3.30 13.03 4.81
C GLN A 125 -4.55 12.30 4.30
N ASP A 126 -5.15 12.89 3.30
CA ASP A 126 -6.29 12.40 2.53
C ASP A 126 -6.00 12.60 1.04
N GLY A 127 -6.21 11.55 0.23
CA GLY A 127 -5.93 11.60 -1.19
C GLY A 127 -6.14 10.26 -1.90
N THR A 128 -5.89 10.25 -3.20
CA THR A 128 -5.83 9.00 -3.97
C THR A 128 -4.59 8.18 -3.57
N PRO A 129 -4.56 6.85 -3.81
CA PRO A 129 -3.38 6.03 -3.57
C PRO A 129 -2.09 6.64 -4.15
N LEU A 130 -2.15 7.09 -5.40
CA LEU A 130 -1.01 7.72 -6.07
C LEU A 130 -0.58 9.02 -5.38
N GLN A 131 -1.52 9.87 -4.96
CA GLN A 131 -1.19 11.10 -4.24
C GLN A 131 -0.54 10.83 -2.88
N ILE A 132 -1.03 9.83 -2.14
CA ILE A 132 -0.47 9.42 -0.86
C ILE A 132 0.97 8.90 -1.04
N PHE A 133 1.21 8.10 -2.07
CA PHE A 133 2.50 7.48 -2.33
C PHE A 133 3.53 8.47 -2.89
N ASP A 134 3.14 9.27 -3.92
CA ASP A 134 4.05 10.14 -4.67
C ASP A 134 4.16 11.55 -4.10
N ARG A 135 3.21 11.98 -3.24
CA ARG A 135 3.18 13.34 -2.69
C ARG A 135 2.85 13.33 -1.20
N PRO A 136 3.71 12.71 -0.39
CA PRO A 136 3.50 12.69 1.06
C PRO A 136 3.48 14.11 1.62
N ALA A 137 2.45 14.42 2.42
CA ALA A 137 2.28 15.75 3.01
C ALA A 137 3.21 15.98 4.21
N THR A 138 3.62 14.92 4.91
CA THR A 138 4.46 14.98 6.10
C THR A 138 5.57 13.93 6.06
N HIS A 139 6.61 14.15 6.86
CA HIS A 139 7.67 13.16 7.03
C HIS A 139 7.12 11.81 7.55
N PHE A 140 6.06 11.86 8.38
CA PHE A 140 5.39 10.66 8.86
C PHE A 140 4.84 9.84 7.68
N ILE A 141 4.12 10.46 6.76
CA ILE A 141 3.57 9.78 5.57
C ILE A 141 4.68 9.23 4.68
N ALA A 142 5.74 10.03 4.43
CA ALA A 142 6.88 9.60 3.61
C ALA A 142 7.57 8.35 4.16
N GLN A 143 7.62 8.22 5.48
CA GLN A 143 8.20 7.07 6.18
C GLN A 143 7.21 5.92 6.36
N PHE A 144 5.93 6.22 6.59
CA PHE A 144 4.91 5.23 6.88
C PHE A 144 4.50 4.45 5.64
N VAL A 145 4.35 5.09 4.49
CA VAL A 145 3.82 4.46 3.27
C VAL A 145 4.96 3.89 2.42
N GLY A 146 5.06 2.56 2.34
CA GLY A 146 6.04 1.84 1.54
C GLY A 146 7.49 1.95 2.07
N GLU A 147 8.39 1.22 1.42
CA GLU A 147 9.82 1.27 1.75
C GLU A 147 10.44 2.60 1.31
N THR A 148 11.32 3.18 2.13
CA THR A 148 11.96 4.46 1.82
C THR A 148 13.37 4.55 2.37
N ASN A 149 14.25 5.24 1.64
CA ASN A 149 15.51 5.77 2.16
C ASN A 149 15.25 7.09 2.85
N SER A 150 15.96 7.35 3.94
CA SER A 150 15.96 8.66 4.61
C SER A 150 17.36 9.11 4.91
N ILE A 151 17.67 10.36 4.62
CA ILE A 151 18.97 10.98 4.85
C ILE A 151 18.80 12.35 5.49
N ASP A 152 19.62 12.64 6.50
CA ASP A 152 19.64 13.93 7.16
C ASP A 152 20.81 14.75 6.62
N THR A 153 20.53 16.01 6.29
CA THR A 153 21.51 16.95 5.78
C THR A 153 21.09 18.39 6.13
N GLU A 154 21.85 19.37 5.68
CA GLU A 154 21.48 20.77 5.80
C GLU A 154 21.56 21.48 4.44
N VAL A 155 20.84 22.57 4.31
CA VAL A 155 20.86 23.42 3.12
C VAL A 155 22.16 24.20 3.09
N SER A 156 23.02 23.92 2.11
CA SER A 156 24.37 24.51 2.04
C SER A 156 24.38 25.89 1.38
N GLU A 157 23.69 26.04 0.23
CA GLU A 157 23.59 27.29 -0.52
C GLU A 157 22.25 27.36 -1.26
N LYS A 158 21.69 28.55 -1.38
CA LYS A 158 20.54 28.91 -2.29
C LYS A 158 19.71 27.75 -2.87
N GLY A 159 19.11 26.94 -1.99
CA GLY A 159 18.27 25.82 -2.43
C GLY A 159 19.05 24.57 -2.85
N LEU A 160 20.28 24.39 -2.40
CA LEU A 160 21.10 23.20 -2.61
C LEU A 160 21.37 22.52 -1.27
N ALA A 161 21.16 21.21 -1.22
CA ALA A 161 21.57 20.34 -0.11
C ALA A 161 22.55 19.28 -0.63
N VAL A 162 23.56 18.94 0.15
CA VAL A 162 24.61 17.98 -0.23
C VAL A 162 24.66 16.87 0.80
N TRP A 163 24.64 15.61 0.33
CA TRP A 163 24.85 14.44 1.16
C TRP A 163 25.78 13.45 0.46
N GLY A 164 27.00 13.30 0.97
CA GLY A 164 28.02 12.55 0.27
C GLY A 164 28.26 13.12 -1.14
N PRO A 165 28.24 12.27 -2.16
CA PRO A 165 28.41 12.72 -3.54
C PRO A 165 27.11 13.28 -4.18
N PHE A 166 25.96 13.12 -3.55
CA PHE A 166 24.67 13.58 -4.08
C PHE A 166 24.44 15.06 -3.81
N ARG A 167 23.77 15.70 -4.77
CA ARG A 167 23.36 17.09 -4.71
C ARG A 167 21.86 17.17 -5.00
N PHE A 168 21.11 17.74 -4.06
CA PHE A 168 19.65 17.83 -4.12
C PHE A 168 19.25 19.30 -4.31
N MET A 169 18.54 19.58 -5.38
CA MET A 169 17.88 20.88 -5.56
C MET A 169 16.66 20.94 -4.66
N VAL A 170 16.77 21.67 -3.56
CA VAL A 170 15.67 21.88 -2.61
C VAL A 170 14.97 23.20 -2.91
N THR A 171 13.69 23.31 -2.53
CA THR A 171 12.94 24.54 -2.78
C THR A 171 13.54 25.75 -2.07
N PRO A 172 13.40 26.97 -2.63
CA PRO A 172 13.97 28.18 -2.03
C PRO A 172 13.32 28.59 -0.70
N PHE A 173 12.29 27.87 -0.23
CA PHE A 173 11.67 28.09 1.07
C PHE A 173 12.55 27.65 2.25
N PHE A 174 13.52 26.77 2.03
CA PHE A 174 14.46 26.36 3.06
C PHE A 174 15.60 27.37 3.19
N LYS A 175 15.93 27.73 4.43
CA LYS A 175 17.02 28.67 4.74
C LYS A 175 18.38 27.94 4.70
N VAL A 176 19.43 28.65 4.29
CA VAL A 176 20.82 28.15 4.42
C VAL A 176 21.10 27.80 5.88
N GLY A 177 21.71 26.66 6.12
CA GLY A 177 21.93 26.10 7.45
C GLY A 177 20.72 25.39 8.08
N GLN A 178 19.55 25.40 7.42
CA GLN A 178 18.39 24.67 7.91
C GLN A 178 18.62 23.16 7.77
N LYS A 179 18.41 22.43 8.85
CA LYS A 179 18.44 20.96 8.85
C LYS A 179 17.18 20.41 8.18
N ILE A 180 17.39 19.46 7.28
CA ILE A 180 16.34 18.84 6.49
C ILE A 180 16.53 17.32 6.44
N ARG A 181 15.43 16.61 6.28
CA ARG A 181 15.43 15.20 5.97
C ARG A 181 14.89 15.00 4.55
N ILE A 182 15.62 14.23 3.77
CA ILE A 182 15.27 13.86 2.39
C ILE A 182 14.84 12.41 2.38
N TYR A 183 13.67 12.15 1.80
CA TYR A 183 13.13 10.81 1.59
C TYR A 183 13.07 10.50 0.10
N PHE A 184 13.46 9.30 -0.28
CA PHE A 184 13.32 8.78 -1.64
C PHE A 184 13.12 7.28 -1.63
N ARG A 185 12.36 6.79 -2.60
CA ARG A 185 12.04 5.37 -2.66
C ARG A 185 13.22 4.57 -3.22
N PRO A 186 13.38 3.29 -2.84
CA PRO A 186 14.41 2.43 -3.45
C PRO A 186 14.27 2.27 -4.96
N ASN A 187 13.05 2.33 -5.50
CA ASN A 187 12.79 2.30 -6.95
C ASN A 187 13.05 3.63 -7.66
N ASP A 188 13.24 4.74 -6.93
CA ASP A 188 13.70 6.01 -7.49
C ASP A 188 15.23 6.10 -7.59
N VAL A 189 15.93 5.05 -7.18
CA VAL A 189 17.38 4.93 -7.35
C VAL A 189 17.68 4.20 -8.67
N TYR A 190 18.02 4.97 -9.69
CA TYR A 190 18.45 4.43 -10.99
C TYR A 190 19.89 3.93 -10.87
N MET A 191 20.18 2.76 -11.47
CA MET A 191 21.51 2.14 -11.46
C MET A 191 21.93 1.74 -12.87
N THR A 192 23.22 1.96 -13.19
CA THR A 192 23.83 1.56 -14.47
C THR A 192 25.30 1.20 -14.31
N GLU A 193 25.86 0.41 -15.22
CA GLU A 193 27.31 0.14 -15.31
C GLU A 193 28.09 1.25 -16.02
N GLN A 194 27.40 2.02 -16.86
CA GLN A 194 28.02 3.10 -17.63
C GLN A 194 27.71 4.45 -16.99
N PHE A 195 28.74 5.30 -16.90
CA PHE A 195 28.57 6.66 -16.38
C PHE A 195 27.72 7.51 -17.32
N GLU A 196 26.69 8.13 -16.76
CA GLU A 196 25.89 9.17 -17.39
C GLU A 196 25.95 10.44 -16.54
N THR A 197 25.46 11.55 -17.08
CA THR A 197 25.46 12.83 -16.36
C THR A 197 24.63 12.75 -15.07
N LEU A 198 25.11 13.42 -14.01
CA LEU A 198 24.46 13.51 -12.69
C LEU A 198 24.38 12.22 -11.87
N GLN A 199 25.18 11.22 -12.24
CA GLN A 199 25.28 9.99 -11.47
C GLN A 199 26.48 10.01 -10.53
N VAL A 200 26.40 9.23 -9.47
CA VAL A 200 27.48 9.04 -8.50
C VAL A 200 27.98 7.60 -8.55
N LYS A 201 29.29 7.43 -8.33
CA LYS A 201 29.89 6.11 -8.22
C LYS A 201 29.46 5.43 -6.93
N ALA A 202 29.00 4.21 -7.02
CA ALA A 202 28.57 3.40 -5.90
C ALA A 202 29.15 1.99 -5.96
N LYS A 203 29.29 1.33 -4.82
CA LYS A 203 29.67 -0.07 -4.71
C LYS A 203 28.48 -0.88 -4.21
N ILE A 204 28.18 -1.98 -4.86
CA ILE A 204 27.14 -2.92 -4.39
C ILE A 204 27.68 -3.68 -3.17
N VAL A 205 27.02 -3.51 -2.02
CA VAL A 205 27.37 -4.17 -0.75
C VAL A 205 26.68 -5.51 -0.61
N SER A 206 25.40 -5.58 -1.00
CA SER A 206 24.63 -6.81 -0.97
C SER A 206 23.48 -6.77 -1.95
N ILE A 207 23.04 -7.96 -2.36
CA ILE A 207 21.92 -8.17 -3.27
C ILE A 207 20.92 -9.10 -2.59
N ARG A 208 19.63 -8.73 -2.60
CA ARG A 208 18.54 -9.57 -2.07
C ARG A 208 17.46 -9.76 -3.11
N PHE A 209 17.01 -10.99 -3.26
CA PHE A 209 15.88 -11.30 -4.11
C PHE A 209 14.55 -11.12 -3.35
N LYS A 210 13.68 -10.27 -3.87
CA LYS A 210 12.33 -9.99 -3.34
C LYS A 210 11.23 -10.34 -4.38
N GLY A 211 11.26 -11.56 -4.92
CA GLY A 211 10.27 -12.04 -5.88
C GLY A 211 10.39 -11.37 -7.26
N THR A 212 9.62 -10.35 -7.53
CA THR A 212 9.65 -9.61 -8.81
C THR A 212 10.75 -8.55 -8.88
N MET A 213 11.33 -8.18 -7.74
CA MET A 213 12.34 -7.14 -7.61
C MET A 213 13.66 -7.73 -7.07
N MET A 214 14.76 -7.09 -7.43
CA MET A 214 16.06 -7.25 -6.79
C MET A 214 16.36 -5.99 -5.96
N GLU A 215 16.69 -6.19 -4.69
CA GLU A 215 17.08 -5.12 -3.77
C GLU A 215 18.59 -5.07 -3.66
N TYR A 216 19.15 -3.89 -3.84
CA TYR A 216 20.58 -3.62 -3.76
C TYR A 216 20.86 -2.66 -2.61
N LYS A 217 21.84 -3.01 -1.79
CA LYS A 217 22.43 -2.10 -0.82
C LYS A 217 23.67 -1.51 -1.43
N LEU A 218 23.68 -0.20 -1.61
CA LEU A 218 24.76 0.54 -2.25
C LEU A 218 25.55 1.37 -1.24
N ASN A 219 26.87 1.26 -1.27
CA ASN A 219 27.77 2.20 -0.60
C ASN A 219 28.14 3.31 -1.59
N VAL A 220 27.82 4.55 -1.24
CA VAL A 220 28.03 5.75 -2.06
C VAL A 220 29.20 6.62 -1.55
N GLY A 221 30.08 6.04 -0.74
CA GLY A 221 31.25 6.71 -0.14
C GLY A 221 31.06 7.05 1.34
N GLU A 222 32.16 7.19 2.08
CA GLU A 222 32.17 7.56 3.50
C GLU A 222 31.21 6.74 4.37
N GLU A 223 31.08 5.41 4.11
CA GLU A 223 30.16 4.50 4.77
C GLU A 223 28.66 4.85 4.59
N LYS A 224 28.33 5.82 3.74
CA LYS A 224 26.95 6.18 3.43
C LYS A 224 26.32 5.12 2.54
N GLN A 225 25.15 4.65 2.93
CA GLN A 225 24.47 3.55 2.25
C GLN A 225 23.05 3.95 1.88
N ILE A 226 22.62 3.50 0.71
CA ILE A 226 21.25 3.63 0.21
C ILE A 226 20.74 2.29 -0.32
N MET A 227 19.43 2.14 -0.31
CA MET A 227 18.75 0.98 -0.91
C MET A 227 18.25 1.35 -2.31
N ALA A 228 18.45 0.44 -3.27
CA ALA A 228 17.86 0.53 -4.59
C ALA A 228 17.03 -0.73 -4.89
N GLN A 229 15.96 -0.59 -5.63
CA GLN A 229 15.15 -1.72 -6.11
C GLN A 229 15.03 -1.65 -7.63
N VAL A 230 15.36 -2.77 -8.27
CA VAL A 230 15.35 -2.91 -9.72
C VAL A 230 14.51 -4.13 -10.10
N PRO A 231 13.63 -4.03 -11.13
CA PRO A 231 12.90 -5.19 -11.62
C PRO A 231 13.85 -6.36 -11.96
N LYS A 232 13.48 -7.58 -11.54
CA LYS A 232 14.31 -8.78 -11.72
C LYS A 232 14.85 -8.94 -13.15
N GLY A 233 13.99 -8.71 -14.16
CA GLY A 233 14.41 -8.83 -15.57
C GLY A 233 15.52 -7.85 -15.94
N VAL A 234 15.42 -6.60 -15.49
CA VAL A 234 16.44 -5.56 -15.72
C VAL A 234 17.72 -5.89 -14.97
N ALA A 235 17.62 -6.29 -13.71
CA ALA A 235 18.75 -6.66 -12.87
C ALA A 235 19.57 -7.82 -13.44
N LEU A 236 18.91 -8.85 -13.96
CA LEU A 236 19.56 -9.99 -14.60
C LEU A 236 20.25 -9.61 -15.93
N ALA A 237 19.63 -8.73 -16.71
CA ALA A 237 20.22 -8.23 -17.95
C ALA A 237 21.44 -7.32 -17.72
N SER A 238 21.44 -6.55 -16.64
CA SER A 238 22.53 -5.63 -16.27
C SER A 238 23.75 -6.33 -15.70
N GLY A 239 23.64 -7.58 -15.26
CA GLY A 239 24.77 -8.35 -14.74
C GLY A 239 25.34 -7.86 -13.41
N PHE A 240 24.63 -7.05 -12.65
CA PHE A 240 25.05 -6.49 -11.36
C PHE A 240 25.44 -7.59 -10.36
N LYS A 241 26.60 -7.45 -9.72
CA LYS A 241 27.18 -8.43 -8.79
C LYS A 241 27.57 -7.75 -7.47
N GLU A 242 27.56 -8.51 -6.39
CA GLU A 242 28.13 -8.06 -5.11
C GLU A 242 29.58 -7.66 -5.30
N ASP A 243 30.03 -6.67 -4.56
CA ASP A 243 31.29 -5.98 -4.68
C ASP A 243 31.52 -5.24 -6.01
N GLY A 244 30.60 -5.31 -6.97
CA GLY A 244 30.64 -4.60 -8.24
C GLY A 244 30.50 -3.10 -8.07
N GLN A 245 31.08 -2.36 -9.03
CA GLN A 245 30.93 -0.91 -9.14
C GLN A 245 29.79 -0.58 -10.10
N VAL A 246 28.97 0.39 -9.71
CA VAL A 246 27.87 0.92 -10.51
C VAL A 246 27.82 2.44 -10.38
N TYR A 247 27.04 3.06 -11.23
CA TYR A 247 26.67 4.46 -11.10
C TYR A 247 25.21 4.56 -10.68
N ALA A 248 24.91 5.43 -9.74
CA ALA A 248 23.57 5.61 -9.18
C ALA A 248 23.12 7.07 -9.26
N ALA A 249 21.84 7.27 -9.56
CA ALA A 249 21.17 8.56 -9.49
C ALA A 249 19.86 8.43 -8.70
N ILE A 250 19.50 9.46 -7.94
CA ILE A 250 18.21 9.57 -7.28
C ILE A 250 17.32 10.44 -8.17
N THR A 251 16.25 9.84 -8.70
CA THR A 251 15.40 10.46 -9.73
C THR A 251 14.23 11.27 -9.16
N ALA A 252 13.74 10.88 -7.95
CA ALA A 252 12.68 11.59 -7.24
C ALA A 252 12.97 11.58 -5.74
N PHE A 253 12.57 12.63 -5.04
CA PHE A 253 12.76 12.75 -3.60
C PHE A 253 11.82 13.79 -2.98
N HIS A 254 11.59 13.68 -1.67
CA HIS A 254 10.81 14.62 -0.86
C HIS A 254 11.66 15.20 0.24
N VAL A 255 11.45 16.48 0.56
CA VAL A 255 12.24 17.22 1.55
C VAL A 255 11.32 17.75 2.63
N PHE A 256 11.68 17.47 3.88
CA PHE A 256 10.97 17.98 5.05
C PHE A 256 11.95 18.66 6.01
N PRO A 257 11.51 19.71 6.73
CA PRO A 257 12.33 20.29 7.77
C PRO A 257 12.56 19.26 8.89
N LEU A 258 13.75 19.29 9.49
CA LEU A 258 14.01 18.68 10.78
C LEU A 258 13.80 19.79 11.82
N ASP A 259 12.80 19.62 12.66
CA ASP A 259 12.52 20.53 13.79
C ASP A 259 13.63 20.50 14.85
#